data_b7390923ef074216f1df383a458388ef
#
_entry.id   b7390923ef074216f1df383a458388ef
#
_cell.length_a   1.000
_cell.length_b   1.000
_cell.length_c   1.000
_cell.angle_alpha   90.00
_cell.angle_beta   90.00
_cell.angle_gamma   90.00
#
_symmetry.space_group_name_H-M   'P 1'
#
loop_
_entity.id
_entity.type
_entity.pdbx_description
1 polymer ?
#
loop_
_entity_poly.entity_id
_entity_poly.type
_entity_poly.pdbx_seq_one_letter_code
_entity_poly.pdbx_strand_id
1 'polypeptide(L)'
;MVGLIETFRKNNNEKLKNDQDKEKNDREHLRQVRADRRERYTKAVEQLGDEKAPIRMGGVYTLVGLVDEWLEDESIEKYEDRLKEGQVIINNLCAYIRSPFNLASHYDELSKANPTPKGIYKGKKEKFYADKATLDSEADVRLGIIKEIHDRLQGPDKNTPGAWSDFEYDFSGSTFFYPIDFTNSYYAKPINFSGSTYTSWADFSGSTYKGWAYFNGSTYQRETNFDGSIYKGRADFSRSTYKGWAYFNGSTYKGRAVFSDSTYKGRAVFSDSTYKGWAYFNGSTYKGEAYFGGSTYKGRAVFSDSTYKGEAYFRNSTYQSKAIFNGSTYKGRTVFSNSTYTSWADFSESTYTSWAYFSGSTYKGEAYFRNSTYQSKAIFNGSTYKGRTVFIGSIFYSDVSFGENNENGSSSCFTKYTPNFYQKNYYQKTLFGSINNNFTVDNDKGHPIYLNPEGIPLKCKFLTLEQKEYLEGKFQEIEKINNKLFEVKDLKEKEELSKKLQALNEELHKWREEVTTV
;
A
#
# COMPACT_ATOMS: atom_id res chain seq x y z
N MET A 1 63.81 38.81 -44.52
CA MET A 1 62.46 39.01 -43.82
C MET A 1 61.34 38.38 -44.60
N VAL A 2 61.22 38.47 -45.91
CA VAL A 2 60.16 37.87 -46.72
C VAL A 2 60.08 36.34 -46.61
N GLY A 3 61.20 35.61 -46.63
CA GLY A 3 61.26 34.15 -46.51
C GLY A 3 60.78 33.59 -45.16
N LEU A 4 61.01 34.31 -44.07
CA LEU A 4 60.53 33.94 -42.74
C LEU A 4 59.01 34.06 -42.61
N ILE A 5 58.37 35.06 -43.24
CA ILE A 5 56.94 35.28 -43.26
C ILE A 5 56.23 34.21 -44.11
N GLU A 6 56.83 33.78 -45.25
CA GLU A 6 56.32 32.70 -46.08
C GLU A 6 56.38 31.34 -45.34
N THR A 7 57.47 31.03 -44.67
CA THR A 7 57.62 29.80 -43.87
C THR A 7 56.64 29.77 -42.74
N PHE A 8 56.39 30.90 -42.08
CA PHE A 8 55.39 31.00 -40.99
C PHE A 8 53.95 30.83 -41.51
N ARG A 9 53.64 31.41 -42.69
CA ARG A 9 52.33 31.21 -43.32
C ARG A 9 52.13 29.75 -43.77
N LYS A 10 53.17 29.10 -44.31
CA LYS A 10 53.10 27.71 -44.73
C LYS A 10 52.89 26.78 -43.55
N ASN A 11 53.63 26.95 -42.42
CA ASN A 11 53.47 26.18 -41.22
C ASN A 11 52.08 26.39 -40.57
N ASN A 12 51.55 27.62 -40.57
CA ASN A 12 50.21 27.90 -40.09
C ASN A 12 49.09 27.25 -40.95
N ASN A 13 49.26 27.27 -42.26
CA ASN A 13 48.33 26.62 -43.17
C ASN A 13 48.38 25.10 -43.07
N GLU A 14 49.56 24.50 -42.89
CA GLU A 14 49.73 23.07 -42.64
C GLU A 14 49.13 22.67 -41.29
N LYS A 15 49.29 23.48 -40.25
CA LYS A 15 48.68 23.27 -38.96
C LYS A 15 47.15 23.32 -39.04
N LEU A 16 46.61 24.36 -39.70
CA LEU A 16 45.14 24.51 -39.95
C LEU A 16 44.56 23.32 -40.75
N LYS A 17 45.30 22.85 -41.76
CA LYS A 17 44.90 21.68 -42.52
C LYS A 17 44.92 20.41 -41.70
N ASN A 18 45.96 20.18 -40.91
CA ASN A 18 46.05 19.03 -39.99
C ASN A 18 44.93 19.05 -38.93
N ASP A 19 44.59 20.23 -38.38
CA ASP A 19 43.50 20.39 -37.43
C ASP A 19 42.15 20.09 -38.09
N GLN A 20 41.91 20.55 -39.33
CA GLN A 20 40.72 20.25 -40.11
C GLN A 20 40.59 18.77 -40.48
N ASP A 21 41.71 18.14 -40.89
CA ASP A 21 41.73 16.72 -41.24
C ASP A 21 41.49 15.86 -39.97
N LYS A 22 42.05 16.26 -38.83
CA LYS A 22 41.77 15.63 -37.54
C LYS A 22 40.29 15.74 -37.16
N GLU A 23 39.72 16.92 -37.24
CA GLU A 23 38.30 17.16 -36.93
C GLU A 23 37.38 16.38 -37.86
N LYS A 24 37.74 16.22 -39.13
CA LYS A 24 37.01 15.39 -40.09
C LYS A 24 37.07 13.91 -39.75
N ASN A 25 38.27 13.40 -39.42
CA ASN A 25 38.48 12.02 -39.04
C ASN A 25 37.74 11.69 -37.74
N ASP A 26 37.77 12.58 -36.75
CA ASP A 26 37.01 12.42 -35.49
C ASP A 26 35.50 12.37 -35.74
N ARG A 27 34.98 13.24 -36.62
CA ARG A 27 33.56 13.21 -37.02
C ARG A 27 33.17 11.92 -37.76
N GLU A 28 34.06 11.43 -38.64
CA GLU A 28 33.84 10.19 -39.39
C GLU A 28 33.88 8.97 -38.46
N HIS A 29 34.83 8.92 -37.52
CA HIS A 29 34.90 7.92 -36.49
C HIS A 29 33.63 7.88 -35.61
N LEU A 30 33.13 9.03 -35.13
CA LEU A 30 31.88 9.13 -34.37
C LEU A 30 30.68 8.63 -35.15
N ARG A 31 30.60 8.93 -36.47
CA ARG A 31 29.53 8.39 -37.32
C ARG A 31 29.59 6.87 -37.43
N GLN A 32 30.79 6.31 -37.55
CA GLN A 32 30.99 4.87 -37.63
C GLN A 32 30.57 4.17 -36.33
N VAL A 33 30.98 4.69 -35.16
CA VAL A 33 30.61 4.16 -33.85
C VAL A 33 29.07 4.18 -33.66
N ARG A 34 28.41 5.27 -34.06
CA ARG A 34 26.94 5.37 -33.98
C ARG A 34 26.26 4.40 -34.95
N ALA A 35 26.80 4.16 -36.13
CA ALA A 35 26.29 3.19 -37.10
C ALA A 35 26.38 1.76 -36.55
N ASP A 36 27.57 1.41 -36.00
CA ASP A 36 27.79 0.10 -35.37
C ASP A 36 26.84 -0.17 -34.20
N ARG A 37 26.65 0.82 -33.30
CA ARG A 37 25.70 0.69 -32.20
C ARG A 37 24.26 0.45 -32.70
N ARG A 38 23.82 1.13 -33.77
CA ARG A 38 22.50 0.93 -34.39
C ARG A 38 22.36 -0.47 -34.99
N GLU A 39 23.38 -0.96 -35.66
CA GLU A 39 23.38 -2.31 -36.23
C GLU A 39 23.28 -3.36 -35.13
N ARG A 40 24.12 -3.25 -34.07
CA ARG A 40 24.06 -4.14 -32.92
C ARG A 40 22.71 -4.07 -32.21
N TYR A 41 22.13 -2.88 -32.05
CA TYR A 41 20.78 -2.70 -31.49
C TYR A 41 19.72 -3.44 -32.31
N THR A 42 19.70 -3.25 -33.64
CA THR A 42 18.74 -3.90 -34.53
C THR A 42 18.86 -5.43 -34.43
N LYS A 43 20.07 -5.95 -34.48
CA LYS A 43 20.34 -7.39 -34.37
C LYS A 43 19.96 -7.94 -32.98
N ALA A 44 20.21 -7.20 -31.92
CA ALA A 44 19.83 -7.61 -30.56
C ALA A 44 18.30 -7.64 -30.36
N VAL A 45 17.55 -6.68 -30.95
CA VAL A 45 16.09 -6.68 -30.95
C VAL A 45 15.54 -7.87 -31.75
N GLU A 46 16.14 -8.21 -32.91
CA GLU A 46 15.78 -9.41 -33.67
C GLU A 46 16.01 -10.68 -32.83
N GLN A 47 17.14 -10.76 -32.12
CA GLN A 47 17.45 -11.88 -31.23
C GLN A 47 16.44 -12.04 -30.08
N LEU A 48 15.86 -10.96 -29.55
CA LEU A 48 14.79 -11.04 -28.55
C LEU A 48 13.53 -11.74 -29.07
N GLY A 49 13.29 -11.76 -30.37
CA GLY A 49 12.18 -12.47 -31.01
C GLY A 49 12.46 -13.93 -31.34
N ASP A 50 13.66 -14.46 -31.07
CA ASP A 50 14.03 -15.83 -31.43
C ASP A 50 13.32 -16.88 -30.55
N GLU A 51 13.07 -18.06 -31.11
CA GLU A 51 12.44 -19.17 -30.38
C GLU A 51 13.34 -19.74 -29.28
N LYS A 52 14.67 -19.65 -29.45
CA LYS A 52 15.68 -20.22 -28.55
C LYS A 52 16.07 -19.22 -27.45
N ALA A 53 15.81 -19.56 -26.18
CA ALA A 53 16.15 -18.72 -25.04
C ALA A 53 17.64 -18.27 -24.99
N PRO A 54 18.64 -19.12 -25.31
CA PRO A 54 20.04 -18.66 -25.32
C PRO A 54 20.29 -17.53 -26.33
N ILE A 55 19.58 -17.51 -27.48
CA ILE A 55 19.69 -16.43 -28.47
C ILE A 55 19.04 -15.17 -27.94
N ARG A 56 17.83 -15.28 -27.34
CA ARG A 56 17.17 -14.14 -26.66
C ARG A 56 18.06 -13.54 -25.58
N MET A 57 18.70 -14.38 -24.74
CA MET A 57 19.64 -13.90 -23.71
C MET A 57 20.85 -13.18 -24.32
N GLY A 58 21.38 -13.64 -25.44
CA GLY A 58 22.43 -12.93 -26.19
C GLY A 58 21.98 -11.52 -26.60
N GLY A 59 20.74 -11.39 -27.07
CA GLY A 59 20.09 -10.12 -27.36
C GLY A 59 19.98 -9.21 -26.12
N VAL A 60 19.56 -9.76 -24.97
CA VAL A 60 19.49 -9.04 -23.69
C VAL A 60 20.84 -8.47 -23.31
N TYR A 61 21.90 -9.28 -23.26
CA TYR A 61 23.23 -8.83 -22.88
C TYR A 61 23.81 -7.79 -23.84
N THR A 62 23.52 -7.90 -25.15
CA THR A 62 23.91 -6.91 -26.14
C THR A 62 23.19 -5.58 -25.88
N LEU A 63 21.88 -5.58 -25.60
CA LEU A 63 21.13 -4.37 -25.27
C LEU A 63 21.62 -3.71 -23.99
N VAL A 64 21.89 -4.52 -22.95
CA VAL A 64 22.42 -4.05 -21.67
C VAL A 64 23.79 -3.36 -21.88
N GLY A 65 24.71 -4.01 -22.59
CA GLY A 65 26.01 -3.42 -22.90
C GLY A 65 25.92 -2.11 -23.70
N LEU A 66 24.95 -2.03 -24.62
CA LEU A 66 24.69 -0.80 -25.37
C LEU A 66 24.21 0.35 -24.49
N VAL A 67 23.38 0.08 -23.46
CA VAL A 67 22.97 1.13 -22.49
C VAL A 67 24.18 1.65 -21.75
N ASP A 68 25.05 0.76 -21.25
CA ASP A 68 26.26 1.15 -20.51
C ASP A 68 27.20 1.96 -21.42
N GLU A 69 27.42 1.52 -22.68
CA GLU A 69 28.22 2.26 -23.67
C GLU A 69 27.64 3.66 -23.99
N TRP A 70 26.31 3.83 -24.02
CA TRP A 70 25.70 5.14 -24.23
C TRP A 70 25.91 6.07 -23.02
N LEU A 71 25.82 5.56 -21.81
CA LEU A 71 26.05 6.32 -20.59
C LEU A 71 27.51 6.78 -20.44
N GLU A 72 28.46 5.96 -20.89
CA GLU A 72 29.90 6.22 -20.83
C GLU A 72 30.43 7.08 -22.00
N ASP A 73 29.62 7.34 -23.02
CA ASP A 73 30.04 8.06 -24.23
C ASP A 73 30.28 9.55 -23.97
N GLU A 74 31.53 9.90 -23.62
CA GLU A 74 31.96 11.28 -23.37
C GLU A 74 31.91 12.16 -24.63
N SER A 75 31.83 11.59 -25.85
CA SER A 75 31.65 12.37 -27.09
C SER A 75 30.28 13.08 -27.16
N ILE A 76 29.35 12.66 -26.34
CA ILE A 76 28.05 13.31 -26.11
C ILE A 76 28.17 14.17 -24.84
N GLU A 77 28.34 15.47 -25.02
CA GLU A 77 28.57 16.41 -23.90
C GLU A 77 27.48 16.38 -22.83
N LYS A 78 26.20 16.33 -23.26
CA LYS A 78 25.06 16.39 -22.33
C LYS A 78 24.68 14.99 -21.88
N TYR A 79 24.69 14.80 -20.56
CA TYR A 79 24.27 13.55 -19.92
C TYR A 79 22.80 13.18 -20.26
N GLU A 80 21.91 14.18 -20.37
CA GLU A 80 20.51 13.97 -20.75
C GLU A 80 20.36 13.37 -22.16
N ASP A 81 21.28 13.66 -23.08
CA ASP A 81 21.24 13.08 -24.43
C ASP A 81 21.75 11.64 -24.43
N ARG A 82 22.75 11.31 -23.59
CA ARG A 82 23.17 9.93 -23.33
C ARG A 82 22.02 9.10 -22.76
N LEU A 83 21.31 9.66 -21.76
CA LEU A 83 20.13 9.02 -21.14
C LEU A 83 19.02 8.76 -22.17
N LYS A 84 18.77 9.67 -23.13
CA LYS A 84 17.73 9.47 -24.15
C LYS A 84 18.00 8.24 -25.01
N GLU A 85 19.25 8.03 -25.44
CA GLU A 85 19.61 6.86 -26.24
C GLU A 85 19.47 5.57 -25.42
N GLY A 86 19.95 5.56 -24.17
CA GLY A 86 19.77 4.43 -23.25
C GLY A 86 18.29 4.17 -22.93
N GLN A 87 17.48 5.22 -22.78
CA GLN A 87 16.04 5.08 -22.47
C GLN A 87 15.28 4.32 -23.56
N VAL A 88 15.66 4.46 -24.84
CA VAL A 88 15.03 3.69 -25.93
C VAL A 88 15.22 2.19 -25.72
N ILE A 89 16.42 1.79 -25.29
CA ILE A 89 16.75 0.39 -25.02
C ILE A 89 16.01 -0.11 -23.76
N ILE A 90 16.01 0.69 -22.69
CA ILE A 90 15.26 0.38 -21.47
C ILE A 90 13.77 0.18 -21.77
N ASN A 91 13.18 1.04 -22.63
CA ASN A 91 11.79 0.90 -23.06
C ASN A 91 11.53 -0.42 -23.78
N ASN A 92 12.46 -0.91 -24.59
CA ASN A 92 12.37 -2.23 -25.25
C ASN A 92 12.44 -3.38 -24.26
N LEU A 93 13.36 -3.33 -23.30
CA LEU A 93 13.46 -4.34 -22.23
C LEU A 93 12.17 -4.38 -21.39
N CYS A 94 11.64 -3.22 -21.02
CA CYS A 94 10.34 -3.12 -20.33
C CYS A 94 9.19 -3.64 -21.19
N ALA A 95 9.18 -3.35 -22.50
CA ALA A 95 8.14 -3.84 -23.43
C ALA A 95 8.19 -5.37 -23.56
N TYR A 96 9.38 -5.98 -23.55
CA TYR A 96 9.51 -7.43 -23.52
C TYR A 96 8.86 -8.03 -22.25
N ILE A 97 9.12 -7.45 -21.07
CA ILE A 97 8.51 -7.88 -19.81
C ILE A 97 6.97 -7.74 -19.84
N ARG A 98 6.44 -6.66 -20.46
CA ARG A 98 4.99 -6.45 -20.61
C ARG A 98 4.35 -7.34 -21.66
N SER A 99 5.12 -7.94 -22.56
CA SER A 99 4.57 -8.75 -23.63
C SER A 99 3.77 -9.93 -23.06
N PRO A 100 2.55 -10.21 -23.59
CA PRO A 100 1.74 -11.33 -23.14
C PRO A 100 2.44 -12.67 -23.35
N PHE A 101 2.33 -13.56 -22.36
CA PHE A 101 2.83 -14.92 -22.47
C PHE A 101 1.75 -15.90 -22.00
N ASN A 102 1.19 -16.66 -22.91
CA ASN A 102 -0.01 -17.47 -22.68
C ASN A 102 0.14 -18.48 -21.53
N LEU A 103 1.31 -19.11 -21.40
CA LEU A 103 1.55 -20.09 -20.34
C LEU A 103 1.68 -19.50 -18.94
N ALA A 104 1.85 -18.18 -18.81
CA ALA A 104 1.87 -17.50 -17.52
C ALA A 104 0.57 -17.71 -16.72
N SER A 105 -0.58 -17.86 -17.40
CA SER A 105 -1.88 -18.16 -16.77
C SER A 105 -1.93 -19.57 -16.16
N HIS A 106 -1.05 -20.47 -16.57
CA HIS A 106 -0.96 -21.85 -16.11
C HIS A 106 0.14 -22.06 -15.04
N TYR A 107 0.76 -20.99 -14.56
CA TYR A 107 1.90 -21.02 -13.63
C TYR A 107 1.62 -21.88 -12.39
N ASP A 108 0.45 -21.73 -11.77
CA ASP A 108 0.09 -22.48 -10.54
C ASP A 108 0.13 -24.00 -10.74
N GLU A 109 -0.08 -24.49 -11.94
CA GLU A 109 0.01 -25.93 -12.26
C GLU A 109 1.40 -26.30 -12.78
N LEU A 110 1.97 -25.50 -13.69
CA LEU A 110 3.28 -25.76 -14.29
C LEU A 110 4.45 -25.61 -13.31
N SER A 111 4.29 -24.84 -12.23
CA SER A 111 5.29 -24.75 -11.15
C SER A 111 5.45 -26.01 -10.32
N LYS A 112 4.55 -27.00 -10.47
CA LYS A 112 4.63 -28.29 -9.76
C LYS A 112 5.58 -29.25 -10.46
N ALA A 113 6.01 -30.29 -9.73
CA ALA A 113 6.88 -31.31 -10.28
C ALA A 113 6.15 -32.22 -11.31
N ASN A 114 4.83 -32.45 -11.13
CA ASN A 114 4.01 -33.32 -11.95
C ASN A 114 2.61 -32.72 -12.18
N PRO A 115 1.90 -33.12 -13.27
CA PRO A 115 0.53 -32.73 -13.50
C PRO A 115 -0.37 -33.17 -12.34
N THR A 116 -1.32 -32.33 -11.95
CA THR A 116 -2.25 -32.67 -10.87
C THR A 116 -3.43 -33.50 -11.36
N PRO A 117 -4.00 -34.38 -10.50
CA PRO A 117 -5.11 -35.26 -10.91
C PRO A 117 -6.40 -34.50 -11.33
N LYS A 118 -6.54 -33.25 -10.95
CA LYS A 118 -7.70 -32.39 -11.24
C LYS A 118 -7.35 -31.17 -12.11
N GLY A 119 -6.08 -31.02 -12.54
CA GLY A 119 -5.62 -29.89 -13.33
C GLY A 119 -5.92 -30.04 -14.83
N ILE A 120 -5.62 -28.96 -15.57
CA ILE A 120 -5.81 -28.87 -17.03
C ILE A 120 -4.92 -29.85 -17.81
N TYR A 121 -3.84 -30.32 -17.19
CA TYR A 121 -2.90 -31.30 -17.76
C TYR A 121 -3.18 -32.72 -17.33
N LYS A 122 -4.37 -33.01 -16.74
CA LYS A 122 -4.77 -34.38 -16.41
C LYS A 122 -4.69 -35.28 -17.65
N GLY A 123 -3.91 -36.36 -17.57
CA GLY A 123 -3.72 -37.32 -18.68
C GLY A 123 -2.85 -36.80 -19.84
N LYS A 124 -2.27 -35.58 -19.73
CA LYS A 124 -1.46 -34.95 -20.78
C LYS A 124 -0.02 -34.71 -20.30
N LYS A 125 0.64 -35.78 -19.85
CA LYS A 125 1.96 -35.68 -19.20
C LYS A 125 3.04 -35.08 -20.10
N GLU A 126 3.11 -35.49 -21.36
CA GLU A 126 4.08 -34.97 -22.34
C GLU A 126 3.88 -33.48 -22.58
N LYS A 127 2.62 -33.06 -22.79
CA LYS A 127 2.29 -31.64 -22.96
C LYS A 127 2.64 -30.82 -21.72
N PHE A 128 2.43 -31.35 -20.51
CA PHE A 128 2.80 -30.70 -19.27
C PHE A 128 4.30 -30.39 -19.23
N TYR A 129 5.16 -31.35 -19.54
CA TYR A 129 6.60 -31.13 -19.50
C TYR A 129 7.10 -30.22 -20.61
N ALA A 130 6.49 -30.29 -21.82
CA ALA A 130 6.81 -29.38 -22.91
C ALA A 130 6.43 -27.93 -22.56
N ASP A 131 5.20 -27.69 -22.08
CA ASP A 131 4.72 -26.36 -21.67
C ASP A 131 5.52 -25.85 -20.46
N LYS A 132 5.90 -26.73 -19.51
CA LYS A 132 6.77 -26.37 -18.38
C LYS A 132 8.15 -25.93 -18.84
N ALA A 133 8.79 -26.66 -19.74
CA ALA A 133 10.10 -26.29 -20.27
C ALA A 133 10.05 -24.93 -21.01
N THR A 134 8.96 -24.67 -21.73
CA THR A 134 8.72 -23.40 -22.42
C THR A 134 8.52 -22.25 -21.41
N LEU A 135 7.74 -22.50 -20.32
CA LEU A 135 7.52 -21.54 -19.25
C LEU A 135 8.84 -21.19 -18.52
N ASP A 136 9.61 -22.22 -18.14
CA ASP A 136 10.88 -22.06 -17.42
C ASP A 136 11.89 -21.31 -18.31
N SER A 137 11.97 -21.64 -19.60
CA SER A 137 12.83 -20.97 -20.59
C SER A 137 12.49 -19.48 -20.78
N GLU A 138 11.20 -19.11 -20.79
CA GLU A 138 10.80 -17.71 -20.86
C GLU A 138 11.02 -16.98 -19.52
N ALA A 139 10.82 -17.67 -18.40
CA ALA A 139 11.12 -17.13 -17.08
C ALA A 139 12.60 -16.76 -16.95
N ASP A 140 13.51 -17.60 -17.42
CA ASP A 140 14.96 -17.34 -17.39
C ASP A 140 15.34 -16.07 -18.17
N VAL A 141 14.75 -15.84 -19.34
CA VAL A 141 15.02 -14.62 -20.12
C VAL A 141 14.50 -13.38 -19.39
N ARG A 142 13.26 -13.42 -18.88
CA ARG A 142 12.68 -12.29 -18.16
C ARG A 142 13.40 -12.00 -16.86
N LEU A 143 13.80 -13.05 -16.11
CA LEU A 143 14.63 -12.92 -14.92
C LEU A 143 15.98 -12.32 -15.24
N GLY A 144 16.60 -12.70 -16.38
CA GLY A 144 17.84 -12.10 -16.84
C GLY A 144 17.69 -10.59 -17.05
N ILE A 145 16.63 -10.14 -17.72
CA ILE A 145 16.35 -8.70 -17.89
C ILE A 145 16.19 -8.00 -16.54
N ILE A 146 15.36 -8.57 -15.65
CA ILE A 146 15.11 -8.00 -14.31
C ILE A 146 16.42 -7.92 -13.52
N LYS A 147 17.23 -8.97 -13.54
CA LYS A 147 18.52 -9.00 -12.85
C LYS A 147 19.47 -7.90 -13.33
N GLU A 148 19.63 -7.75 -14.66
CA GLU A 148 20.51 -6.73 -15.23
C GLU A 148 20.07 -5.30 -14.86
N ILE A 149 18.73 -5.05 -14.84
CA ILE A 149 18.18 -3.77 -14.38
C ILE A 149 18.42 -3.60 -12.88
N HIS A 150 18.13 -4.63 -12.07
CA HIS A 150 18.27 -4.59 -10.61
C HIS A 150 19.72 -4.32 -10.19
N ASP A 151 20.69 -5.04 -10.74
CA ASP A 151 22.10 -4.88 -10.41
C ASP A 151 22.60 -3.44 -10.68
N ARG A 152 22.05 -2.75 -11.71
CA ARG A 152 22.41 -1.37 -12.07
C ARG A 152 21.57 -0.28 -11.39
N LEU A 153 20.49 -0.65 -10.72
CA LEU A 153 19.73 0.26 -9.87
C LEU A 153 20.33 0.40 -8.46
N GLN A 154 21.22 -0.52 -8.08
CA GLN A 154 21.92 -0.48 -6.80
C GLN A 154 23.18 0.39 -6.90
N GLY A 155 23.31 1.33 -5.97
CA GLY A 155 24.54 2.10 -5.81
C GLY A 155 25.53 1.41 -4.87
N PRO A 156 26.71 2.01 -4.66
CA PRO A 156 27.76 1.45 -3.80
C PRO A 156 27.34 1.36 -2.34
N ASP A 157 26.43 2.24 -1.91
CA ASP A 157 25.89 2.28 -0.56
C ASP A 157 24.37 2.19 -0.58
N LYS A 158 23.78 1.79 0.54
CA LYS A 158 22.32 1.74 0.70
C LYS A 158 21.69 3.11 0.45
N ASN A 159 20.65 3.16 -0.37
CA ASN A 159 19.92 4.36 -0.76
C ASN A 159 20.72 5.36 -1.63
N THR A 160 21.80 4.93 -2.26
CA THR A 160 22.52 5.70 -3.28
C THR A 160 22.15 5.22 -4.69
N PRO A 161 22.18 6.12 -5.69
CA PRO A 161 21.83 5.75 -7.06
C PRO A 161 22.89 4.83 -7.67
N GLY A 162 22.44 3.81 -8.41
CA GLY A 162 23.25 3.04 -9.33
C GLY A 162 23.28 3.68 -10.73
N ALA A 163 24.01 3.09 -11.65
CA ALA A 163 24.24 3.64 -12.99
C ALA A 163 22.95 3.89 -13.79
N TRP A 164 21.92 3.05 -13.58
CA TRP A 164 20.65 3.13 -14.31
C TRP A 164 19.51 3.78 -13.52
N SER A 165 19.82 4.41 -12.41
CA SER A 165 18.80 5.03 -11.52
C SER A 165 18.06 6.22 -12.16
N ASP A 166 18.64 6.86 -13.18
CA ASP A 166 18.05 8.03 -13.85
C ASP A 166 17.11 7.67 -15.02
N PHE A 167 16.92 6.39 -15.33
CA PHE A 167 15.94 5.94 -16.31
C PHE A 167 14.53 5.86 -15.74
N GLU A 168 13.55 5.98 -16.63
CA GLU A 168 12.14 5.69 -16.36
C GLU A 168 11.86 4.22 -16.69
N TYR A 169 11.08 3.56 -15.83
CA TYR A 169 10.71 2.15 -16.02
C TYR A 169 9.20 2.00 -16.06
N ASP A 170 8.69 1.42 -17.15
CA ASP A 170 7.28 1.10 -17.30
C ASP A 170 7.07 -0.41 -17.41
N PHE A 171 6.65 -1.03 -16.30
CA PHE A 171 6.25 -2.42 -16.19
C PHE A 171 4.74 -2.58 -16.04
N SER A 172 3.95 -1.57 -16.39
CA SER A 172 2.50 -1.59 -16.23
C SER A 172 1.84 -2.74 -16.97
N GLY A 173 0.84 -3.38 -16.33
CA GLY A 173 0.10 -4.49 -16.90
C GLY A 173 0.90 -5.78 -17.09
N SER A 174 2.12 -5.87 -16.56
CA SER A 174 2.97 -7.06 -16.68
C SER A 174 2.43 -8.25 -15.91
N THR A 175 2.69 -9.46 -16.41
CA THR A 175 2.49 -10.70 -15.67
C THR A 175 3.83 -11.28 -15.26
N PHE A 176 4.17 -11.14 -13.97
CA PHE A 176 5.37 -11.70 -13.38
C PHE A 176 5.04 -13.10 -12.83
N PHE A 177 5.30 -14.13 -13.63
CA PHE A 177 5.06 -15.53 -13.27
C PHE A 177 6.31 -16.21 -12.68
N TYR A 178 7.31 -15.44 -12.30
CA TYR A 178 8.56 -15.82 -11.67
C TYR A 178 8.80 -14.94 -10.44
N PRO A 179 9.69 -15.32 -9.51
CA PRO A 179 10.06 -14.48 -8.38
C PRO A 179 10.65 -13.15 -8.84
N ILE A 180 10.28 -12.06 -8.17
CA ILE A 180 10.80 -10.71 -8.45
C ILE A 180 11.63 -10.24 -7.28
N ASP A 181 12.85 -9.82 -7.56
CA ASP A 181 13.74 -9.13 -6.62
C ASP A 181 14.13 -7.75 -7.18
N PHE A 182 13.66 -6.71 -6.51
CA PHE A 182 14.03 -5.32 -6.70
C PHE A 182 14.44 -4.67 -5.37
N THR A 183 15.04 -5.46 -4.48
CA THR A 183 15.50 -4.98 -3.18
C THR A 183 16.60 -3.92 -3.32
N ASN A 184 16.63 -2.97 -2.39
CA ASN A 184 17.68 -1.94 -2.31
C ASN A 184 17.91 -1.12 -3.60
N SER A 185 16.90 -1.07 -4.47
CA SER A 185 16.96 -0.34 -5.74
C SER A 185 16.72 1.15 -5.55
N TYR A 186 17.37 1.98 -6.37
CA TYR A 186 17.21 3.43 -6.35
C TYR A 186 16.57 3.92 -7.67
N TYR A 187 15.39 4.54 -7.57
CA TYR A 187 14.66 5.11 -8.70
C TYR A 187 14.63 6.64 -8.59
N ALA A 188 15.43 7.32 -9.41
CA ALA A 188 15.46 8.79 -9.45
C ALA A 188 14.28 9.36 -10.23
N LYS A 189 13.75 8.61 -11.19
CA LYS A 189 12.61 8.94 -12.06
C LYS A 189 11.36 8.15 -11.64
N PRO A 190 10.18 8.47 -12.20
CA PRO A 190 8.98 7.67 -11.96
C PRO A 190 9.14 6.21 -12.38
N ILE A 191 8.52 5.31 -11.60
CA ILE A 191 8.42 3.90 -11.95
C ILE A 191 6.96 3.45 -11.94
N ASN A 192 6.58 2.62 -12.92
CA ASN A 192 5.22 2.19 -13.12
C ASN A 192 5.10 0.66 -13.13
N PHE A 193 4.48 0.10 -12.09
CA PHE A 193 4.07 -1.30 -11.94
C PHE A 193 2.55 -1.45 -11.90
N SER A 194 1.79 -0.41 -12.25
CA SER A 194 0.33 -0.44 -12.12
C SER A 194 -0.32 -1.53 -12.97
N GLY A 195 -1.41 -2.11 -12.46
CA GLY A 195 -2.19 -3.13 -13.18
C GLY A 195 -1.47 -4.47 -13.36
N SER A 196 -0.34 -4.69 -12.69
CA SER A 196 0.48 -5.90 -12.86
C SER A 196 -0.02 -7.08 -12.03
N THR A 197 0.27 -8.29 -12.49
CA THR A 197 -0.04 -9.54 -11.80
C THR A 197 1.24 -10.25 -11.39
N TYR A 198 1.37 -10.55 -10.10
CA TYR A 198 2.50 -11.29 -9.51
C TYR A 198 1.98 -12.65 -9.06
N THR A 199 2.38 -13.72 -9.75
CA THR A 199 1.97 -15.09 -9.41
C THR A 199 2.92 -15.79 -8.44
N SER A 200 4.13 -15.26 -8.29
CA SER A 200 5.15 -15.66 -7.31
C SER A 200 5.36 -14.56 -6.27
N TRP A 201 6.33 -14.74 -5.37
CA TRP A 201 6.71 -13.68 -4.42
C TRP A 201 7.36 -12.48 -5.13
N ALA A 202 7.20 -11.30 -4.54
CA ALA A 202 7.78 -10.07 -5.07
C ALA A 202 8.39 -9.25 -3.93
N ASP A 203 9.67 -8.92 -4.03
CA ASP A 203 10.39 -8.14 -3.03
C ASP A 203 10.88 -6.81 -3.61
N PHE A 204 10.41 -5.72 -3.02
CA PHE A 204 10.76 -4.34 -3.33
C PHE A 204 11.35 -3.62 -2.11
N SER A 205 11.74 -4.38 -1.07
CA SER A 205 12.15 -3.84 0.21
C SER A 205 13.47 -3.05 0.13
N GLY A 206 13.67 -2.15 1.09
CA GLY A 206 14.89 -1.36 1.22
C GLY A 206 15.12 -0.33 0.11
N SER A 207 14.16 -0.14 -0.78
CA SER A 207 14.31 0.66 -2.01
C SER A 207 14.02 2.15 -1.80
N THR A 208 14.62 3.01 -2.63
CA THR A 208 14.41 4.45 -2.62
C THR A 208 13.73 4.91 -3.91
N TYR A 209 12.55 5.50 -3.77
CA TYR A 209 11.76 6.08 -4.85
C TYR A 209 11.79 7.61 -4.73
N LYS A 210 12.61 8.29 -5.55
CA LYS A 210 12.69 9.75 -5.59
C LYS A 210 11.53 10.34 -6.40
N GLY A 211 11.21 9.71 -7.54
CA GLY A 211 10.05 10.00 -8.37
C GLY A 211 8.75 9.41 -7.81
N TRP A 212 7.70 9.41 -8.62
CA TRP A 212 6.45 8.76 -8.29
C TRP A 212 6.58 7.24 -8.48
N ALA A 213 5.98 6.49 -7.55
CA ALA A 213 5.97 5.02 -7.60
C ALA A 213 4.52 4.52 -7.71
N TYR A 214 4.20 3.89 -8.84
CA TYR A 214 2.85 3.40 -9.15
C TYR A 214 2.82 1.87 -9.03
N PHE A 215 2.06 1.36 -8.05
CA PHE A 215 1.78 -0.06 -7.83
C PHE A 215 0.28 -0.35 -7.80
N ASN A 216 -0.54 0.64 -8.16
CA ASN A 216 -1.99 0.59 -8.05
C ASN A 216 -2.62 -0.40 -9.04
N GLY A 217 -3.78 -0.94 -8.69
CA GLY A 217 -4.55 -1.87 -9.53
C GLY A 217 -3.92 -3.24 -9.71
N SER A 218 -2.92 -3.59 -8.91
CA SER A 218 -2.12 -4.81 -9.08
C SER A 218 -2.67 -6.00 -8.28
N THR A 219 -2.35 -7.21 -8.72
CA THR A 219 -2.72 -8.46 -8.05
C THR A 219 -1.48 -9.22 -7.61
N TYR A 220 -1.33 -9.41 -6.31
CA TYR A 220 -0.25 -10.18 -5.69
C TYR A 220 -0.81 -11.51 -5.18
N GLN A 221 -0.41 -12.61 -5.80
CA GLN A 221 -0.95 -13.94 -5.45
C GLN A 221 -0.23 -14.58 -4.26
N ARG A 222 1.02 -14.19 -4.02
CA ARG A 222 1.88 -14.68 -2.94
C ARG A 222 2.31 -13.53 -2.04
N GLU A 223 3.25 -13.79 -1.17
CA GLU A 223 3.87 -12.79 -0.30
C GLU A 223 4.50 -11.65 -1.09
N THR A 224 4.33 -10.43 -0.60
CA THR A 224 4.90 -9.23 -1.22
C THR A 224 5.50 -8.33 -0.15
N ASN A 225 6.72 -7.90 -0.37
CA ASN A 225 7.50 -7.13 0.59
C ASN A 225 7.88 -5.75 0.03
N PHE A 226 7.53 -4.69 0.78
CA PHE A 226 7.89 -3.28 0.55
C PHE A 226 8.55 -2.65 1.78
N ASP A 227 9.02 -3.46 2.73
CA ASP A 227 9.57 -3.01 4.01
C ASP A 227 10.78 -2.11 3.85
N GLY A 228 10.97 -1.20 4.81
CA GLY A 228 12.17 -0.39 4.93
C GLY A 228 12.43 0.57 3.77
N SER A 229 11.42 0.85 2.95
CA SER A 229 11.56 1.64 1.73
C SER A 229 11.35 3.15 1.97
N ILE A 230 11.94 3.97 1.10
CA ILE A 230 11.85 5.44 1.19
C ILE A 230 11.14 5.99 -0.05
N TYR A 231 9.94 6.51 0.14
CA TYR A 231 9.15 7.16 -0.92
C TYR A 231 9.25 8.68 -0.77
N LYS A 232 10.08 9.32 -1.61
CA LYS A 232 10.25 10.80 -1.61
C LYS A 232 9.12 11.47 -2.38
N GLY A 233 8.66 10.88 -3.49
CA GLY A 233 7.50 11.28 -4.27
C GLY A 233 6.20 10.65 -3.77
N ARG A 234 5.14 10.69 -4.61
CA ARG A 234 3.89 9.97 -4.38
C ARG A 234 4.12 8.46 -4.51
N ALA A 235 3.55 7.69 -3.57
CA ALA A 235 3.47 6.24 -3.65
C ALA A 235 1.99 5.82 -3.74
N ASP A 236 1.63 5.06 -4.77
CA ASP A 236 0.25 4.64 -5.03
C ASP A 236 0.15 3.11 -5.09
N PHE A 237 -0.49 2.52 -4.09
CA PHE A 237 -0.76 1.10 -3.94
C PHE A 237 -2.26 0.80 -3.97
N SER A 238 -3.08 1.79 -4.35
CA SER A 238 -4.53 1.70 -4.28
C SER A 238 -5.13 0.68 -5.24
N ARG A 239 -6.35 0.24 -4.98
CA ARG A 239 -7.16 -0.66 -5.82
C ARG A 239 -6.47 -1.98 -6.13
N SER A 240 -5.62 -2.45 -5.22
CA SER A 240 -4.82 -3.66 -5.37
C SER A 240 -5.38 -4.84 -4.59
N THR A 241 -5.08 -6.06 -5.03
CA THR A 241 -5.49 -7.28 -4.35
C THR A 241 -4.25 -8.06 -3.88
N TYR A 242 -4.11 -8.20 -2.58
CA TYR A 242 -3.06 -8.98 -1.92
C TYR A 242 -3.68 -10.29 -1.41
N LYS A 243 -3.36 -11.43 -2.08
CA LYS A 243 -3.86 -12.76 -1.66
C LYS A 243 -2.98 -13.37 -0.58
N GLY A 244 -1.66 -13.16 -0.66
CA GLY A 244 -0.66 -13.51 0.34
C GLY A 244 -0.50 -12.44 1.42
N TRP A 245 0.57 -12.53 2.20
CA TRP A 245 0.94 -11.51 3.15
C TRP A 245 1.53 -10.30 2.43
N ALA A 246 1.21 -9.09 2.93
CA ALA A 246 1.69 -7.83 2.37
C ALA A 246 2.40 -7.01 3.46
N TYR A 247 3.67 -6.72 3.26
CA TYR A 247 4.53 -6.03 4.21
C TYR A 247 4.90 -4.64 3.70
N PHE A 248 4.70 -3.63 4.55
CA PHE A 248 5.02 -2.22 4.34
C PHE A 248 5.65 -1.58 5.58
N ASN A 249 6.31 -2.40 6.42
CA ASN A 249 6.86 -1.96 7.71
C ASN A 249 8.07 -1.06 7.56
N GLY A 250 8.35 -0.26 8.60
CA GLY A 250 9.60 0.47 8.73
C GLY A 250 9.86 1.48 7.60
N SER A 251 8.83 1.80 6.80
CA SER A 251 8.96 2.61 5.60
C SER A 251 8.77 4.11 5.88
N THR A 252 9.40 4.95 5.05
CA THR A 252 9.27 6.41 5.14
C THR A 252 8.59 6.98 3.90
N TYR A 253 7.40 7.54 4.08
CA TYR A 253 6.63 8.21 3.04
C TYR A 253 6.74 9.74 3.22
N LYS A 254 7.59 10.39 2.41
CA LYS A 254 7.74 11.86 2.44
C LYS A 254 6.63 12.54 1.66
N GLY A 255 6.23 11.99 0.53
CA GLY A 255 5.09 12.41 -0.26
C GLY A 255 3.77 11.78 0.19
N ARG A 256 2.76 11.86 -0.67
CA ARG A 256 1.44 11.24 -0.47
C ARG A 256 1.55 9.72 -0.62
N ALA A 257 1.03 8.96 0.35
CA ALA A 257 0.92 7.50 0.32
C ALA A 257 -0.55 7.08 0.19
N VAL A 258 -0.88 6.24 -0.79
CA VAL A 258 -2.26 5.83 -1.09
C VAL A 258 -2.36 4.31 -1.12
N PHE A 259 -3.15 3.74 -0.20
CA PHE A 259 -3.43 2.31 -0.07
C PHE A 259 -4.93 2.02 -0.16
N SER A 260 -5.72 3.01 -0.60
CA SER A 260 -7.18 2.99 -0.58
C SER A 260 -7.77 1.93 -1.53
N ASP A 261 -9.01 1.53 -1.25
CA ASP A 261 -9.84 0.70 -2.13
C ASP A 261 -9.21 -0.68 -2.44
N SER A 262 -8.39 -1.19 -1.52
CA SER A 262 -7.61 -2.40 -1.71
C SER A 262 -8.19 -3.59 -0.92
N THR A 263 -7.90 -4.81 -1.37
CA THR A 263 -8.31 -6.04 -0.69
C THR A 263 -7.10 -6.82 -0.22
N TYR A 264 -6.97 -6.97 1.10
CA TYR A 264 -5.93 -7.76 1.76
C TYR A 264 -6.58 -9.06 2.27
N LYS A 265 -6.27 -10.20 1.59
CA LYS A 265 -6.81 -11.52 1.98
C LYS A 265 -5.97 -12.16 3.07
N GLY A 266 -4.66 -12.01 3.00
CA GLY A 266 -3.70 -12.41 4.03
C GLY A 266 -3.46 -11.30 5.07
N ARG A 267 -2.41 -11.45 5.87
CA ARG A 267 -1.94 -10.44 6.82
C ARG A 267 -1.45 -9.20 6.07
N ALA A 268 -1.81 -8.01 6.57
CA ALA A 268 -1.35 -6.72 6.05
C ALA A 268 -0.62 -5.95 7.15
N VAL A 269 0.64 -5.57 6.94
CA VAL A 269 1.47 -4.97 7.98
C VAL A 269 2.04 -3.64 7.51
N PHE A 270 1.68 -2.55 8.20
CA PHE A 270 2.06 -1.16 7.93
C PHE A 270 2.74 -0.52 9.15
N SER A 271 3.23 -1.34 10.07
CA SER A 271 3.76 -0.91 11.37
C SER A 271 5.08 -0.15 11.25
N ASP A 272 5.42 0.58 12.31
CA ASP A 272 6.74 1.20 12.52
C ASP A 272 7.16 2.16 11.39
N SER A 273 6.17 2.74 10.69
CA SER A 273 6.37 3.57 9.51
C SER A 273 6.20 5.07 9.80
N THR A 274 6.85 5.90 9.00
CA THR A 274 6.75 7.36 9.11
C THR A 274 6.07 7.95 7.88
N TYR A 275 4.89 8.53 8.08
CA TYR A 275 4.13 9.23 7.04
C TYR A 275 4.26 10.75 7.25
N LYS A 276 5.14 11.40 6.46
CA LYS A 276 5.32 12.87 6.50
C LYS A 276 4.24 13.59 5.72
N GLY A 277 3.84 13.04 4.57
CA GLY A 277 2.71 13.48 3.75
C GLY A 277 1.37 12.89 4.23
N TRP A 278 0.34 13.02 3.40
CA TRP A 278 -0.97 12.42 3.67
C TRP A 278 -0.94 10.91 3.42
N ALA A 279 -1.58 10.15 4.31
CA ALA A 279 -1.69 8.69 4.23
C ALA A 279 -3.16 8.29 4.12
N TYR A 280 -3.51 7.53 3.07
CA TYR A 280 -4.87 7.08 2.77
C TYR A 280 -4.94 5.57 2.77
N PHE A 281 -5.81 5.01 3.63
CA PHE A 281 -6.09 3.58 3.76
C PHE A 281 -7.59 3.29 3.66
N ASN A 282 -8.37 4.30 3.28
CA ASN A 282 -9.83 4.25 3.27
C ASN A 282 -10.40 3.31 2.19
N GLY A 283 -11.65 2.88 2.36
CA GLY A 283 -12.39 2.06 1.40
C GLY A 283 -11.86 0.63 1.26
N SER A 284 -10.98 0.19 2.14
CA SER A 284 -10.25 -1.09 1.99
C SER A 284 -10.91 -2.23 2.77
N THR A 285 -10.70 -3.47 2.29
CA THR A 285 -11.15 -4.69 2.97
C THR A 285 -9.96 -5.51 3.45
N TYR A 286 -9.84 -5.67 4.76
CA TYR A 286 -8.84 -6.49 5.43
C TYR A 286 -9.51 -7.78 5.91
N LYS A 287 -9.23 -8.92 5.23
CA LYS A 287 -9.79 -10.24 5.60
C LYS A 287 -8.95 -10.93 6.66
N GLY A 288 -7.64 -10.79 6.59
CA GLY A 288 -6.69 -11.21 7.61
C GLY A 288 -6.46 -10.12 8.66
N GLU A 289 -5.48 -10.32 9.52
CA GLU A 289 -5.05 -9.34 10.51
C GLU A 289 -4.43 -8.12 9.85
N ALA A 290 -4.69 -6.92 10.39
CA ALA A 290 -4.18 -5.65 9.90
C ALA A 290 -3.41 -4.89 10.99
N TYR A 291 -2.15 -4.60 10.75
CA TYR A 291 -1.24 -3.97 11.70
C TYR A 291 -0.80 -2.59 11.22
N PHE A 292 -1.11 -1.54 12.02
CA PHE A 292 -0.74 -0.15 11.76
C PHE A 292 0.00 0.48 12.93
N GLY A 293 0.38 -0.33 13.92
CA GLY A 293 0.95 0.11 15.18
C GLY A 293 2.37 0.66 15.04
N GLY A 294 2.86 1.35 16.07
CA GLY A 294 4.23 1.88 16.14
C GLY A 294 4.53 3.03 15.16
N SER A 295 3.52 3.53 14.45
CA SER A 295 3.71 4.45 13.32
C SER A 295 3.58 5.92 13.71
N THR A 296 4.26 6.80 12.96
CA THR A 296 4.15 8.25 13.12
C THR A 296 3.51 8.88 11.88
N TYR A 297 2.32 9.47 12.06
CA TYR A 297 1.59 10.20 11.02
C TYR A 297 1.73 11.70 11.24
N LYS A 298 2.61 12.37 10.49
CA LYS A 298 2.79 13.83 10.55
C LYS A 298 1.72 14.56 9.75
N GLY A 299 1.37 14.05 8.58
CA GLY A 299 0.26 14.51 7.77
C GLY A 299 -1.08 13.88 8.19
N ARG A 300 -2.14 14.21 7.44
CA ARG A 300 -3.48 13.62 7.62
C ARG A 300 -3.43 12.12 7.38
N ALA A 301 -4.03 11.33 8.28
CA ALA A 301 -4.18 9.88 8.18
C ALA A 301 -5.68 9.53 8.05
N VAL A 302 -6.05 8.78 7.02
CA VAL A 302 -7.44 8.43 6.70
C VAL A 302 -7.58 6.92 6.60
N PHE A 303 -8.40 6.33 7.48
CA PHE A 303 -8.70 4.90 7.55
C PHE A 303 -10.21 4.63 7.42
N SER A 304 -10.98 5.63 6.99
CA SER A 304 -12.44 5.61 6.95
C SER A 304 -13.01 4.57 5.97
N ASP A 305 -14.28 4.26 6.15
CA ASP A 305 -15.09 3.47 5.20
C ASP A 305 -14.50 2.09 4.89
N SER A 306 -13.77 1.52 5.85
CA SER A 306 -13.04 0.26 5.68
C SER A 306 -13.69 -0.90 6.43
N THR A 307 -13.49 -2.12 5.94
CA THR A 307 -13.97 -3.33 6.61
C THR A 307 -12.80 -4.18 7.09
N TYR A 308 -12.70 -4.34 8.40
CA TYR A 308 -11.72 -5.19 9.06
C TYR A 308 -12.41 -6.47 9.53
N LYS A 309 -12.20 -7.59 8.81
CA LYS A 309 -12.78 -8.90 9.17
C LYS A 309 -11.93 -9.64 10.20
N GLY A 310 -10.61 -9.54 10.10
CA GLY A 310 -9.67 -9.99 11.10
C GLY A 310 -9.44 -8.95 12.21
N GLU A 311 -8.49 -9.21 13.10
CA GLU A 311 -8.10 -8.26 14.13
C GLU A 311 -7.40 -7.04 13.52
N ALA A 312 -7.62 -5.84 14.08
CA ALA A 312 -7.05 -4.59 13.62
C ALA A 312 -6.28 -3.86 14.73
N TYR A 313 -5.01 -3.56 14.51
CA TYR A 313 -4.11 -3.01 15.51
C TYR A 313 -3.55 -1.65 15.07
N PHE A 314 -3.97 -0.57 15.77
CA PHE A 314 -3.53 0.82 15.56
C PHE A 314 -2.75 1.36 16.77
N ARG A 315 -2.30 0.48 17.65
CA ARG A 315 -1.69 0.83 18.94
C ARG A 315 -0.31 1.47 18.81
N ASN A 316 0.11 2.18 19.88
CA ASN A 316 1.45 2.75 20.02
C ASN A 316 1.82 3.75 18.92
N SER A 317 0.85 4.46 18.35
CA SER A 317 1.05 5.34 17.21
C SER A 317 0.91 6.82 17.60
N THR A 318 1.57 7.68 16.82
CA THR A 318 1.48 9.14 17.01
C THR A 318 0.85 9.78 15.78
N TYR A 319 -0.29 10.45 15.98
CA TYR A 319 -1.01 11.20 14.95
C TYR A 319 -0.86 12.70 15.23
N GLN A 320 0.01 13.38 14.45
CA GLN A 320 0.29 14.80 14.66
C GLN A 320 -0.74 15.72 13.97
N SER A 321 -1.47 15.23 12.97
CA SER A 321 -2.54 15.92 12.27
C SER A 321 -3.86 15.17 12.45
N LYS A 322 -4.86 15.45 11.59
CA LYS A 322 -6.17 14.77 11.64
C LYS A 322 -6.04 13.26 11.41
N ALA A 323 -6.62 12.47 12.31
CA ALA A 323 -6.71 11.02 12.22
C ALA A 323 -8.20 10.61 12.07
N ILE A 324 -8.55 9.98 10.96
CA ILE A 324 -9.94 9.73 10.56
C ILE A 324 -10.14 8.23 10.40
N PHE A 325 -11.00 7.65 11.25
CA PHE A 325 -11.34 6.22 11.31
C PHE A 325 -12.84 5.98 11.14
N ASN A 326 -13.61 7.01 10.78
CA ASN A 326 -15.05 6.99 10.74
C ASN A 326 -15.62 6.07 9.66
N GLY A 327 -16.90 5.69 9.78
CA GLY A 327 -17.64 4.92 8.79
C GLY A 327 -17.17 3.48 8.61
N SER A 328 -16.34 2.97 9.51
CA SER A 328 -15.69 1.65 9.35
C SER A 328 -16.42 0.53 10.11
N THR A 329 -16.28 -0.69 9.60
CA THR A 329 -16.79 -1.90 10.26
C THR A 329 -15.64 -2.77 10.75
N TYR A 330 -15.57 -2.99 12.06
CA TYR A 330 -14.56 -3.81 12.72
C TYR A 330 -15.22 -5.08 13.26
N LYS A 331 -14.97 -6.24 12.61
CA LYS A 331 -15.52 -7.54 13.01
C LYS A 331 -14.66 -8.28 14.02
N GLY A 332 -13.35 -8.20 13.87
CA GLY A 332 -12.38 -8.72 14.84
C GLY A 332 -12.11 -7.74 15.97
N ARG A 333 -11.34 -8.20 16.95
CA ARG A 333 -10.81 -7.33 18.02
C ARG A 333 -10.07 -6.15 17.44
N THR A 334 -10.37 -4.94 17.93
CA THR A 334 -9.77 -3.71 17.42
C THR A 334 -9.05 -2.96 18.53
N VAL A 335 -7.81 -2.55 18.30
CA VAL A 335 -6.94 -1.96 19.32
C VAL A 335 -6.39 -0.62 18.84
N PHE A 336 -6.85 0.49 19.46
CA PHE A 336 -6.35 1.87 19.27
C PHE A 336 -5.52 2.35 20.47
N SER A 337 -5.13 1.45 21.36
CA SER A 337 -4.55 1.76 22.66
C SER A 337 -3.16 2.38 22.58
N ASN A 338 -2.77 3.08 23.66
CA ASN A 338 -1.42 3.62 23.89
C ASN A 338 -0.96 4.57 22.77
N SER A 339 -1.90 5.32 22.17
CA SER A 339 -1.64 6.21 21.03
C SER A 339 -1.80 7.67 21.42
N THR A 340 -1.09 8.55 20.70
CA THR A 340 -1.18 10.00 20.90
C THR A 340 -1.80 10.69 19.70
N TYR A 341 -2.92 11.40 19.92
CA TYR A 341 -3.63 12.21 18.94
C TYR A 341 -3.45 13.69 19.28
N THR A 342 -2.59 14.41 18.53
CA THR A 342 -2.32 15.82 18.84
C THR A 342 -3.33 16.78 18.24
N SER A 343 -4.05 16.37 17.21
CA SER A 343 -5.14 17.10 16.56
C SER A 343 -6.44 16.30 16.67
N TRP A 344 -7.38 16.54 15.80
CA TRP A 344 -8.68 15.90 15.74
C TRP A 344 -8.57 14.41 15.44
N ALA A 345 -9.23 13.55 16.24
CA ALA A 345 -9.38 12.12 16.05
C ALA A 345 -10.87 11.76 15.90
N ASP A 346 -11.25 11.14 14.79
CA ASP A 346 -12.63 10.81 14.47
C ASP A 346 -12.83 9.29 14.30
N PHE A 347 -13.58 8.69 15.21
CA PHE A 347 -13.97 7.28 15.23
C PHE A 347 -15.49 7.11 15.04
N SER A 348 -16.16 8.15 14.57
CA SER A 348 -17.63 8.22 14.48
C SER A 348 -18.18 7.27 13.43
N GLU A 349 -19.49 6.99 13.51
CA GLU A 349 -20.25 6.27 12.49
C GLU A 349 -19.75 4.84 12.22
N SER A 350 -19.03 4.27 13.18
CA SER A 350 -18.37 2.97 13.06
C SER A 350 -19.12 1.86 13.80
N THR A 351 -18.98 0.63 13.32
CA THR A 351 -19.56 -0.56 13.96
C THR A 351 -18.44 -1.48 14.45
N TYR A 352 -18.44 -1.78 15.73
CA TYR A 352 -17.53 -2.69 16.40
C TYR A 352 -18.30 -3.93 16.86
N THR A 353 -18.09 -5.07 16.18
CA THR A 353 -18.81 -6.31 16.53
C THR A 353 -18.09 -7.12 17.60
N SER A 354 -16.79 -6.92 17.77
CA SER A 354 -15.96 -7.52 18.82
C SER A 354 -15.43 -6.43 19.77
N TRP A 355 -14.54 -6.79 20.67
CA TRP A 355 -13.96 -5.87 21.65
C TRP A 355 -13.22 -4.72 21.00
N ALA A 356 -13.48 -3.50 21.45
CA ALA A 356 -12.85 -2.28 20.98
C ALA A 356 -12.06 -1.62 22.13
N TYR A 357 -10.75 -1.51 21.96
CA TYR A 357 -9.82 -0.97 22.97
C TYR A 357 -9.30 0.40 22.54
N PHE A 358 -9.55 1.40 23.38
CA PHE A 358 -9.05 2.78 23.23
C PHE A 358 -8.19 3.21 24.44
N SER A 359 -7.73 2.23 25.24
CA SER A 359 -7.09 2.43 26.53
C SER A 359 -5.72 3.08 26.42
N GLY A 360 -5.29 3.77 27.50
CA GLY A 360 -3.94 4.32 27.65
C GLY A 360 -3.58 5.41 26.65
N SER A 361 -4.55 5.97 25.92
CA SER A 361 -4.33 6.92 24.83
C SER A 361 -4.40 8.37 25.29
N THR A 362 -3.67 9.26 24.60
CA THR A 362 -3.72 10.71 24.88
C THR A 362 -4.34 11.46 23.71
N TYR A 363 -5.49 12.08 23.95
CA TYR A 363 -6.19 12.92 22.99
C TYR A 363 -5.95 14.39 23.34
N LYS A 364 -5.00 15.06 22.66
CA LYS A 364 -4.70 16.49 22.89
C LYS A 364 -5.72 17.38 22.18
N GLY A 365 -6.20 16.96 21.00
CA GLY A 365 -7.28 17.60 20.25
C GLY A 365 -8.65 17.00 20.59
N GLU A 366 -9.64 17.32 19.76
CA GLU A 366 -11.00 16.79 19.92
C GLU A 366 -11.06 15.30 19.53
N ALA A 367 -11.86 14.51 20.26
CA ALA A 367 -12.08 13.09 20.03
C ALA A 367 -13.56 12.80 19.81
N TYR A 368 -13.91 12.26 18.66
CA TYR A 368 -15.29 11.96 18.28
C TYR A 368 -15.51 10.46 18.17
N PHE A 369 -16.52 9.95 18.91
CA PHE A 369 -16.99 8.57 18.93
C PHE A 369 -18.49 8.48 18.67
N ARG A 370 -19.06 9.53 18.08
CA ARG A 370 -20.51 9.69 17.89
C ARG A 370 -21.07 8.73 16.86
N ASN A 371 -22.39 8.45 16.98
CA ASN A 371 -23.14 7.65 16.00
C ASN A 371 -22.51 6.28 15.74
N SER A 372 -21.85 5.68 16.73
CA SER A 372 -21.19 4.38 16.60
C SER A 372 -21.95 3.29 17.34
N THR A 373 -21.83 2.05 16.87
CA THR A 373 -22.43 0.88 17.51
C THR A 373 -21.35 -0.06 18.03
N TYR A 374 -21.34 -0.29 19.34
CA TYR A 374 -20.46 -1.23 20.02
C TYR A 374 -21.28 -2.45 20.45
N GLN A 375 -21.17 -3.54 19.69
CA GLN A 375 -21.91 -4.78 19.99
C GLN A 375 -21.29 -5.55 21.16
N SER A 376 -19.98 -5.48 21.30
CA SER A 376 -19.21 -6.05 22.41
C SER A 376 -18.60 -4.96 23.28
N LYS A 377 -17.75 -5.35 24.23
CA LYS A 377 -17.16 -4.46 25.22
C LYS A 377 -16.31 -3.37 24.59
N ALA A 378 -16.56 -2.11 25.00
CA ALA A 378 -15.78 -0.93 24.61
C ALA A 378 -14.96 -0.43 25.80
N ILE A 379 -13.63 -0.33 25.66
CA ILE A 379 -12.71 -0.06 26.77
C ILE A 379 -11.92 1.20 26.48
N PHE A 380 -12.13 2.24 27.28
CA PHE A 380 -11.48 3.56 27.19
C PHE A 380 -10.53 3.80 28.39
N ASN A 381 -10.23 2.78 29.18
CA ASN A 381 -9.53 2.87 30.45
C ASN A 381 -8.19 3.60 30.39
N GLY A 382 -7.87 4.41 31.40
CA GLY A 382 -6.57 5.05 31.57
C GLY A 382 -6.21 6.06 30.47
N SER A 383 -7.19 6.58 29.73
CA SER A 383 -6.96 7.52 28.64
C SER A 383 -7.09 8.97 29.10
N THR A 384 -6.26 9.86 28.55
CA THR A 384 -6.28 11.29 28.88
C THR A 384 -6.90 12.09 27.73
N TYR A 385 -7.98 12.80 28.00
CA TYR A 385 -8.71 13.65 27.07
C TYR A 385 -8.50 15.12 27.42
N LYS A 386 -7.69 15.83 26.61
CA LYS A 386 -7.42 17.27 26.77
C LYS A 386 -8.35 18.14 25.93
N GLY A 387 -8.90 17.62 24.85
CA GLY A 387 -9.89 18.25 24.00
C GLY A 387 -11.31 17.81 24.33
N ARG A 388 -12.28 18.35 23.58
CA ARG A 388 -13.67 17.96 23.65
C ARG A 388 -13.82 16.48 23.22
N THR A 389 -14.58 15.70 24.01
CA THR A 389 -14.83 14.29 23.72
C THR A 389 -16.33 14.05 23.54
N VAL A 390 -16.74 13.38 22.46
CA VAL A 390 -18.15 13.28 22.06
C VAL A 390 -18.53 11.82 21.76
N PHE A 391 -19.55 11.32 22.47
CA PHE A 391 -20.13 9.98 22.31
C PHE A 391 -21.61 10.02 21.84
N ILE A 392 -22.13 11.17 21.51
CA ILE A 392 -23.55 11.43 21.18
C ILE A 392 -24.04 10.48 20.08
N GLY A 393 -25.25 9.94 20.24
CA GLY A 393 -25.90 9.08 19.24
C GLY A 393 -25.32 7.68 19.14
N SER A 394 -24.41 7.31 20.04
CA SER A 394 -23.82 5.97 20.03
C SER A 394 -24.65 4.96 20.82
N ILE A 395 -24.52 3.69 20.46
CA ILE A 395 -25.13 2.56 21.15
C ILE A 395 -24.04 1.66 21.70
N PHE A 396 -23.95 1.55 23.02
CA PHE A 396 -23.14 0.56 23.71
C PHE A 396 -24.05 -0.62 24.09
N TYR A 397 -24.13 -1.63 23.21
CA TYR A 397 -24.97 -2.80 23.45
C TYR A 397 -24.47 -3.65 24.61
N SER A 398 -23.15 -3.80 24.74
CA SER A 398 -22.46 -4.46 25.86
C SER A 398 -21.82 -3.42 26.80
N ASP A 399 -20.92 -3.86 27.68
CA ASP A 399 -20.27 -3.03 28.69
C ASP A 399 -19.39 -1.94 28.08
N VAL A 400 -19.40 -0.75 28.70
CA VAL A 400 -18.40 0.30 28.44
C VAL A 400 -17.63 0.59 29.72
N SER A 401 -16.31 0.83 29.60
CA SER A 401 -15.46 1.11 30.72
C SER A 401 -14.52 2.28 30.48
N PHE A 402 -14.46 3.20 31.46
CA PHE A 402 -13.53 4.35 31.54
C PHE A 402 -12.59 4.23 32.75
N GLY A 403 -12.67 3.14 33.50
CA GLY A 403 -11.97 2.93 34.74
C GLY A 403 -10.45 2.78 34.59
N GLU A 404 -9.91 2.03 35.52
CA GLU A 404 -8.47 1.81 35.64
C GLU A 404 -7.90 0.99 34.47
N ASN A 405 -6.76 1.41 33.96
CA ASN A 405 -6.00 0.61 32.99
C ASN A 405 -5.11 -0.38 33.77
N ASN A 406 -5.24 -1.67 33.45
CA ASN A 406 -4.50 -2.74 34.12
C ASN A 406 -2.97 -2.62 33.97
N GLU A 407 -2.47 -1.92 32.95
CA GLU A 407 -1.05 -1.79 32.68
C GLU A 407 -0.37 -0.73 33.57
N ASN A 408 -1.07 0.36 33.91
CA ASN A 408 -0.47 1.48 34.65
C ASN A 408 -1.28 1.97 35.85
N GLY A 409 -2.39 1.32 36.19
CA GLY A 409 -3.25 1.66 37.32
C GLY A 409 -3.96 3.04 37.21
N SER A 410 -3.93 3.68 36.05
CA SER A 410 -4.51 5.01 35.87
C SER A 410 -5.94 4.92 35.36
N SER A 411 -6.86 5.69 35.95
CA SER A 411 -8.22 5.90 35.44
C SER A 411 -8.24 6.93 34.32
N SER A 412 -9.27 6.90 33.47
CA SER A 412 -9.43 7.90 32.43
C SER A 412 -9.64 9.31 33.02
N CYS A 413 -9.12 10.33 32.32
CA CYS A 413 -9.14 11.71 32.78
C CYS A 413 -9.62 12.66 31.68
N PHE A 414 -10.64 13.48 31.96
CA PHE A 414 -11.18 14.54 31.09
C PHE A 414 -10.74 15.91 31.60
N THR A 415 -9.58 16.41 31.14
CA THR A 415 -8.88 17.53 31.80
C THR A 415 -9.53 18.90 31.60
N LYS A 416 -10.19 19.18 30.46
CA LYS A 416 -10.75 20.50 30.15
C LYS A 416 -12.27 20.53 30.00
N TYR A 417 -12.86 19.45 29.57
CA TYR A 417 -14.27 19.38 29.22
C TYR A 417 -14.86 18.08 29.70
N THR A 418 -16.06 18.14 30.28
CA THR A 418 -16.88 16.95 30.55
C THR A 418 -17.19 16.23 29.24
N PRO A 419 -17.09 14.89 29.19
CA PRO A 419 -17.43 14.13 27.98
C PRO A 419 -18.92 14.27 27.66
N ASN A 420 -19.24 14.28 26.36
CA ASN A 420 -20.56 14.63 25.85
C ASN A 420 -21.27 13.38 25.34
N PHE A 421 -22.31 12.94 26.05
CA PHE A 421 -23.15 11.80 25.70
C PHE A 421 -24.55 12.21 25.19
N TYR A 422 -24.89 13.53 25.26
CA TYR A 422 -26.17 14.07 24.88
C TYR A 422 -26.04 15.44 24.23
N GLN A 423 -26.87 15.71 23.20
CA GLN A 423 -26.95 17.01 22.53
C GLN A 423 -28.36 17.59 22.60
N LYS A 424 -28.51 18.74 23.29
CA LYS A 424 -29.79 19.39 23.53
C LYS A 424 -30.49 19.85 22.25
N ASN A 425 -29.75 20.42 21.29
CA ASN A 425 -30.36 21.05 20.10
C ASN A 425 -31.01 20.03 19.13
N TYR A 426 -30.54 18.79 19.13
CA TYR A 426 -31.09 17.70 18.30
C TYR A 426 -31.70 16.59 19.13
N TYR A 427 -31.82 16.79 20.45
CA TYR A 427 -32.33 15.78 21.41
C TYR A 427 -31.68 14.40 21.29
N GLN A 428 -30.45 14.37 20.72
CA GLN A 428 -29.74 13.12 20.46
C GLN A 428 -28.97 12.67 21.71
N LYS A 429 -29.11 11.41 22.06
CA LYS A 429 -28.58 10.79 23.29
C LYS A 429 -27.84 9.49 22.97
N THR A 430 -26.93 9.09 23.86
CA THR A 430 -26.30 7.77 23.85
C THR A 430 -27.18 6.75 24.56
N LEU A 431 -27.22 5.51 24.04
CA LEU A 431 -27.98 4.40 24.61
C LEU A 431 -27.05 3.31 25.14
N PHE A 432 -27.45 2.68 26.24
CA PHE A 432 -26.71 1.63 26.92
C PHE A 432 -27.52 0.35 27.04
N GLY A 433 -26.92 -0.80 26.69
CA GLY A 433 -27.53 -2.12 26.79
C GLY A 433 -27.23 -2.83 28.11
N SER A 434 -26.03 -2.60 28.67
CA SER A 434 -25.59 -3.25 29.89
C SER A 434 -25.72 -2.37 31.12
N ILE A 435 -25.95 -2.99 32.27
CA ILE A 435 -25.91 -2.35 33.60
C ILE A 435 -24.48 -2.40 34.22
N ASN A 436 -23.56 -3.18 33.65
CA ASN A 436 -22.21 -3.40 34.19
C ASN A 436 -21.19 -2.38 33.64
N ASN A 437 -21.65 -1.14 33.39
CA ASN A 437 -20.79 -0.10 32.90
C ASN A 437 -19.89 0.48 33.98
N ASN A 438 -18.65 0.86 33.63
CA ASN A 438 -17.73 1.52 34.55
C ASN A 438 -17.40 2.94 34.06
N PHE A 439 -18.00 3.94 34.72
CA PHE A 439 -17.80 5.38 34.45
C PHE A 439 -16.85 6.04 35.47
N THR A 440 -16.07 5.26 36.21
CA THR A 440 -15.07 5.78 37.14
C THR A 440 -13.96 6.49 36.36
N VAL A 441 -13.69 7.75 36.70
CA VAL A 441 -12.66 8.58 36.08
C VAL A 441 -11.85 9.28 37.16
N ASP A 442 -10.65 9.79 36.79
CA ASP A 442 -9.78 10.58 37.69
C ASP A 442 -10.39 11.98 37.86
N ASN A 443 -11.13 12.16 38.93
CA ASN A 443 -11.81 13.41 39.28
C ASN A 443 -10.85 14.46 39.87
N ASP A 444 -9.69 14.04 40.38
CA ASP A 444 -8.70 14.95 40.96
C ASP A 444 -7.95 15.74 39.87
N LYS A 445 -7.80 15.13 38.69
CA LYS A 445 -7.10 15.72 37.54
C LYS A 445 -8.01 16.20 36.43
N GLY A 446 -9.33 15.94 36.53
CA GLY A 446 -10.26 16.26 35.45
C GLY A 446 -11.71 16.36 35.87
N HIS A 447 -12.60 16.40 34.87
CA HIS A 447 -14.04 16.51 35.03
C HIS A 447 -14.69 15.13 35.17
N PRO A 448 -15.66 14.98 36.11
CA PRO A 448 -16.39 13.73 36.28
C PRO A 448 -17.34 13.44 35.10
N ILE A 449 -17.74 12.17 34.99
CA ILE A 449 -18.93 11.78 34.22
C ILE A 449 -20.10 11.84 35.18
N TYR A 450 -20.99 12.81 34.98
CA TYR A 450 -22.19 12.94 35.82
C TYR A 450 -23.21 11.88 35.45
N LEU A 451 -23.63 11.09 36.44
CA LEU A 451 -24.54 9.97 36.26
C LEU A 451 -25.98 10.32 36.74
N ASN A 452 -26.96 9.68 36.12
CA ASN A 452 -28.36 9.68 36.59
C ASN A 452 -28.53 8.59 37.69
N PRO A 453 -29.71 8.50 38.32
CA PRO A 453 -29.98 7.48 39.33
C PRO A 453 -29.83 6.04 38.86
N GLU A 454 -29.91 5.80 37.55
CA GLU A 454 -29.76 4.48 36.93
C GLU A 454 -28.25 4.10 36.72
N GLY A 455 -27.30 5.00 37.06
CA GLY A 455 -25.87 4.76 36.97
C GLY A 455 -25.29 4.95 35.58
N ILE A 456 -25.97 5.63 34.66
CA ILE A 456 -25.50 5.99 33.32
C ILE A 456 -25.40 7.51 33.15
N PRO A 457 -24.65 8.04 32.15
CA PRO A 457 -24.51 9.48 31.98
C PRO A 457 -25.82 10.25 31.87
N LEU A 458 -25.86 11.47 32.44
CA LEU A 458 -27.06 12.29 32.50
C LEU A 458 -27.75 12.42 31.13
N LYS A 459 -29.06 12.31 31.12
CA LYS A 459 -29.96 12.37 29.94
C LYS A 459 -29.81 11.21 28.95
N CYS A 460 -28.98 10.22 29.24
CA CYS A 460 -28.92 8.95 28.51
C CYS A 460 -29.99 7.97 29.02
N LYS A 461 -30.25 6.92 28.26
CA LYS A 461 -31.21 5.87 28.59
C LYS A 461 -30.63 4.49 28.34
N PHE A 462 -31.18 3.49 29.03
CA PHE A 462 -30.96 2.10 28.65
C PHE A 462 -31.79 1.76 27.39
N LEU A 463 -31.30 0.80 26.60
CA LEU A 463 -32.08 0.16 25.56
C LEU A 463 -33.29 -0.57 26.18
N THR A 464 -34.47 -0.42 25.59
CA THR A 464 -35.62 -1.24 25.96
C THR A 464 -35.42 -2.69 25.55
N LEU A 465 -36.23 -3.61 26.10
CA LEU A 465 -36.16 -5.03 25.72
C LEU A 465 -36.38 -5.20 24.21
N GLU A 466 -37.45 -4.54 23.67
CA GLU A 466 -37.77 -4.57 22.25
C GLU A 466 -36.62 -4.06 21.37
N GLN A 467 -35.93 -2.98 21.78
CA GLN A 467 -34.76 -2.44 21.08
C GLN A 467 -33.58 -3.41 21.09
N LYS A 468 -33.38 -4.13 22.20
CA LYS A 468 -32.35 -5.17 22.29
C LYS A 468 -32.63 -6.35 21.38
N GLU A 469 -33.86 -6.85 21.42
CA GLU A 469 -34.29 -7.96 20.56
C GLU A 469 -34.19 -7.61 19.06
N TYR A 470 -34.61 -6.40 18.69
CA TYR A 470 -34.42 -5.91 17.32
C TYR A 470 -32.98 -5.90 16.89
N LEU A 471 -32.07 -5.31 17.70
CA LEU A 471 -30.66 -5.26 17.42
C LEU A 471 -30.04 -6.66 17.30
N GLU A 472 -30.35 -7.56 18.23
CA GLU A 472 -29.86 -8.93 18.23
C GLU A 472 -30.29 -9.69 16.97
N GLY A 473 -31.54 -9.55 16.55
CA GLY A 473 -32.04 -10.11 15.30
C GLY A 473 -31.29 -9.58 14.08
N LYS A 474 -31.02 -8.27 14.01
CA LYS A 474 -30.27 -7.65 12.92
C LYS A 474 -28.80 -8.09 12.91
N PHE A 475 -28.15 -8.19 14.07
CA PHE A 475 -26.79 -8.68 14.18
C PHE A 475 -26.66 -10.12 13.69
N GLN A 476 -27.59 -11.00 14.06
CA GLN A 476 -27.64 -12.38 13.57
C GLN A 476 -27.88 -12.46 12.06
N GLU A 477 -28.75 -11.60 11.49
CA GLU A 477 -28.98 -11.55 10.05
C GLU A 477 -27.72 -11.12 9.30
N ILE A 478 -27.03 -10.09 9.78
CA ILE A 478 -25.75 -9.62 9.23
C ILE A 478 -24.71 -10.73 9.29
N GLU A 479 -24.61 -11.45 10.40
CA GLU A 479 -23.66 -12.56 10.55
C GLU A 479 -23.94 -13.70 9.57
N LYS A 480 -25.21 -14.09 9.42
CA LYS A 480 -25.64 -15.12 8.44
C LYS A 480 -25.27 -14.73 7.00
N ILE A 481 -25.51 -13.48 6.60
CA ILE A 481 -25.14 -12.99 5.26
C ILE A 481 -23.62 -13.01 5.08
N ASN A 482 -22.89 -12.57 6.09
CA ASN A 482 -21.43 -12.59 6.04
C ASN A 482 -20.86 -14.01 5.89
N ASN A 483 -21.40 -14.98 6.61
CA ASN A 483 -20.99 -16.39 6.51
C ASN A 483 -21.27 -16.95 5.11
N LYS A 484 -22.46 -16.67 4.55
CA LYS A 484 -22.79 -17.07 3.17
C LYS A 484 -21.86 -16.44 2.12
N LEU A 485 -21.50 -15.17 2.28
CA LEU A 485 -20.54 -14.48 1.40
C LEU A 485 -19.16 -15.16 1.34
N PHE A 486 -18.78 -15.92 2.38
CA PHE A 486 -17.56 -16.72 2.39
C PHE A 486 -17.68 -18.01 1.56
N GLU A 487 -18.84 -18.65 1.58
CA GLU A 487 -19.07 -19.98 0.99
C GLU A 487 -19.40 -19.89 -0.50
N VAL A 488 -20.11 -18.85 -0.89
CA VAL A 488 -20.61 -18.67 -2.27
C VAL A 488 -19.45 -18.38 -3.23
N LYS A 489 -19.40 -19.15 -4.32
CA LYS A 489 -18.44 -18.97 -5.43
C LYS A 489 -19.01 -18.18 -6.61
N ASP A 490 -20.34 -18.20 -6.74
CA ASP A 490 -21.04 -17.50 -7.82
C ASP A 490 -20.97 -15.97 -7.63
N LEU A 491 -20.59 -15.26 -8.69
CA LEU A 491 -20.38 -13.81 -8.64
C LEU A 491 -21.69 -13.03 -8.50
N LYS A 492 -22.80 -13.52 -9.11
CA LYS A 492 -24.11 -12.84 -9.03
C LYS A 492 -24.68 -12.98 -7.64
N GLU A 493 -24.63 -14.17 -7.05
CA GLU A 493 -25.09 -14.43 -5.68
C GLU A 493 -24.27 -13.61 -4.66
N LYS A 494 -22.95 -13.45 -4.87
CA LYS A 494 -22.13 -12.56 -4.05
C LYS A 494 -22.55 -11.10 -4.14
N GLU A 495 -22.89 -10.64 -5.33
CA GLU A 495 -23.35 -9.27 -5.54
C GLU A 495 -24.69 -9.02 -4.84
N GLU A 496 -25.63 -9.95 -4.94
CA GLU A 496 -26.93 -9.88 -4.25
C GLU A 496 -26.78 -9.87 -2.73
N LEU A 497 -25.95 -10.77 -2.18
CA LEU A 497 -25.67 -10.79 -0.74
C LEU A 497 -24.97 -9.52 -0.26
N SER A 498 -24.10 -8.94 -1.07
CA SER A 498 -23.42 -7.68 -0.75
C SER A 498 -24.41 -6.51 -0.73
N LYS A 499 -25.33 -6.43 -1.69
CA LYS A 499 -26.42 -5.44 -1.72
C LYS A 499 -27.35 -5.59 -0.50
N LYS A 500 -27.69 -6.84 -0.15
CA LYS A 500 -28.52 -7.11 1.04
C LYS A 500 -27.82 -6.66 2.33
N LEU A 501 -26.51 -6.91 2.46
CA LEU A 501 -25.72 -6.47 3.60
C LEU A 501 -25.66 -4.94 3.70
N GLN A 502 -25.51 -4.26 2.57
CA GLN A 502 -25.52 -2.80 2.52
C GLN A 502 -26.87 -2.25 2.97
N ALA A 503 -27.97 -2.78 2.45
CA ALA A 503 -29.33 -2.37 2.85
C ALA A 503 -29.58 -2.55 4.35
N LEU A 504 -29.12 -3.66 4.96
CA LEU A 504 -29.23 -3.88 6.40
C LEU A 504 -28.42 -2.88 7.22
N ASN A 505 -27.22 -2.52 6.77
CA ASN A 505 -26.41 -1.53 7.45
C ASN A 505 -27.05 -0.12 7.37
N GLU A 506 -27.64 0.23 6.22
CA GLU A 506 -28.39 1.47 6.04
C GLU A 506 -29.66 1.50 6.93
N GLU A 507 -30.38 0.38 7.04
CA GLU A 507 -31.54 0.23 7.93
C GLU A 507 -31.12 0.43 9.40
N LEU A 508 -30.05 -0.22 9.85
CA LEU A 508 -29.51 -0.05 11.20
C LEU A 508 -29.07 1.39 11.47
N HIS A 509 -28.49 2.05 10.48
CA HIS A 509 -28.11 3.45 10.61
C HIS A 509 -29.34 4.35 10.84
N LYS A 510 -30.38 4.22 10.02
CA LYS A 510 -31.65 4.97 10.16
C LYS A 510 -32.32 4.67 11.50
N TRP A 511 -32.44 3.39 11.85
CA TRP A 511 -33.00 2.99 13.13
C TRP A 511 -32.22 3.59 14.31
N ARG A 512 -30.89 3.59 14.28
CA ARG A 512 -30.08 4.23 15.32
C ARG A 512 -30.36 5.71 15.43
N GLU A 513 -30.48 6.43 14.32
CA GLU A 513 -30.83 7.85 14.33
C GLU A 513 -32.19 8.07 14.97
N GLU A 514 -33.21 7.27 14.63
CA GLU A 514 -34.53 7.35 15.19
C GLU A 514 -34.56 7.11 16.71
N VAL A 515 -33.97 6.04 17.21
CA VAL A 515 -34.00 5.69 18.64
C VAL A 515 -33.12 6.56 19.52
N THR A 516 -32.07 7.15 18.95
CA THR A 516 -31.17 8.06 19.69
C THR A 516 -31.66 9.50 19.67
N THR A 517 -32.64 9.84 18.81
CA THR A 517 -33.23 11.17 18.67
C THR A 517 -34.61 11.15 19.32
N VAL A 518 -34.78 11.81 20.48
CA VAL A 518 -36.11 12.11 21.11
C VAL A 518 -36.01 13.28 22.05
#